data_711d51873ae57ee6e577dbe5c882268d
#
_entry.id   711d51873ae57ee6e577dbe5c882268d
#
_cell.length_a   1.000
_cell.length_b   1.000
_cell.length_c   1.000
_cell.angle_alpha   90.00
_cell.angle_beta   90.00
_cell.angle_gamma   90.00
#
_symmetry.space_group_name_H-M   'P 1'
#
loop_
_entity.id
_entity.type
_entity.pdbx_description
1 polymer ?
#
loop_
_entity_poly.entity_id
_entity_poly.type
_entity_poly.pdbx_seq_one_letter_code
_entity_poly.pdbx_strand_id
1 'polypeptide(L)'
;MYKGKVKMSNQHIKSDVILIGAGIMSATLGTMLKELAPDWKIKVFENLAKAGEESSHELNNAGTGHAALCELNYTSEKKDGTIDITKAINVNTQFQDSLQFWSHLVNTKQIEKPENFIMPLPHMSMVQGASNVEYLKKRHAAMTANPLFEGMEFSDDPETLKQWIPLIMNERKSNEPIAATKIDSGTDVNFGALTRTLIANLQKQDVDVNYNHNVTDVKRLKDGSWEVKVHDKESGKVEYHTAKFVFLGAGGGSLELLQKSGIPESKHIGGFPISGLFLVCKNEEIINQHHAKVYGKAAVGAPPMSVPHLDTRYIDGQKSLLFGPFAGFSPKFLKTGSNMDLFASIKPHNLLTLLACGAKEMALSKYLVSQLVLSKEARMNELRQFIPTAKSEDWEISVAGQRVQVIKDTDAGKGTLQFGTEVVTAHDGSIAALLGASPGASTAVSVMLKVIKQCFPQELKSWEPKIKEMIPSYGENLVENTALLKEVHETTTKALGLQKA
;
A
#
# COMPACT_ATOMS: atom_id res chain seq x y z
N MET A 1 -30.21 -14.44 51.94
CA MET A 1 -29.76 -13.27 51.16
C MET A 1 -29.46 -13.72 49.75
N TYR A 2 -30.39 -13.56 48.82
CA TYR A 2 -30.20 -13.80 47.39
C TYR A 2 -29.46 -12.61 46.79
N LYS A 3 -28.21 -12.80 46.39
CA LYS A 3 -27.50 -11.85 45.55
C LYS A 3 -28.05 -11.97 44.13
N GLY A 4 -28.98 -11.08 43.76
CA GLY A 4 -29.42 -10.93 42.40
C GLY A 4 -28.24 -10.53 41.51
N LYS A 5 -27.83 -11.40 40.57
CA LYS A 5 -26.98 -11.03 39.45
C LYS A 5 -27.80 -10.07 38.59
N VAL A 6 -27.47 -8.79 38.64
CA VAL A 6 -27.94 -7.81 37.67
C VAL A 6 -27.36 -8.27 36.33
N LYS A 7 -28.21 -8.89 35.48
CA LYS A 7 -27.93 -9.02 34.06
C LYS A 7 -27.91 -7.59 33.49
N MET A 8 -26.74 -7.00 33.36
CA MET A 8 -26.59 -5.86 32.44
C MET A 8 -27.07 -6.35 31.08
N SER A 9 -28.18 -5.83 30.60
CA SER A 9 -28.58 -6.00 29.21
C SER A 9 -27.52 -5.28 28.38
N ASN A 10 -26.62 -6.02 27.74
CA ASN A 10 -25.72 -5.48 26.77
C ASN A 10 -26.60 -4.91 25.63
N GLN A 11 -26.79 -3.62 25.62
CA GLN A 11 -27.49 -2.93 24.55
C GLN A 11 -26.56 -2.94 23.35
N HIS A 12 -26.83 -3.82 22.39
CA HIS A 12 -26.06 -3.90 21.14
C HIS A 12 -26.32 -2.64 20.32
N ILE A 13 -25.29 -1.85 20.07
CA ILE A 13 -25.36 -0.67 19.20
C ILE A 13 -25.29 -1.15 17.77
N LYS A 14 -26.39 -0.97 17.02
CA LYS A 14 -26.52 -1.45 15.63
C LYS A 14 -25.96 -0.43 14.64
N SER A 15 -25.12 -0.91 13.73
CA SER A 15 -24.61 -0.19 12.58
C SER A 15 -24.93 -0.95 11.28
N ASP A 16 -24.88 -0.30 10.13
CA ASP A 16 -24.91 -0.98 8.85
C ASP A 16 -23.51 -1.54 8.55
N VAL A 17 -22.46 -0.75 8.82
CA VAL A 17 -21.08 -1.09 8.56
C VAL A 17 -20.20 -0.81 9.78
N ILE A 18 -19.30 -1.74 10.08
CA ILE A 18 -18.17 -1.51 10.99
C ILE A 18 -16.86 -1.67 10.21
N LEU A 19 -16.02 -0.63 10.26
CA LEU A 19 -14.67 -0.63 9.71
C LEU A 19 -13.66 -0.78 10.86
N ILE A 20 -12.80 -1.80 10.81
CA ILE A 20 -11.82 -2.08 11.86
C ILE A 20 -10.44 -1.68 11.37
N GLY A 21 -9.84 -0.70 12.06
CA GLY A 21 -8.64 0.05 11.67
C GLY A 21 -8.99 1.31 10.89
N ALA A 22 -8.32 2.42 11.19
CA ALA A 22 -8.45 3.71 10.50
C ALA A 22 -7.26 3.98 9.55
N GLY A 23 -6.84 2.94 8.81
CA GLY A 23 -5.86 3.06 7.73
C GLY A 23 -6.48 3.49 6.41
N ILE A 24 -5.65 3.71 5.38
CA ILE A 24 -6.07 4.21 4.05
C ILE A 24 -7.19 3.36 3.42
N MET A 25 -7.21 2.04 3.64
CA MET A 25 -8.22 1.15 3.06
C MET A 25 -9.60 1.38 3.68
N SER A 26 -9.69 1.40 5.01
CA SER A 26 -10.95 1.71 5.72
C SER A 26 -11.41 3.13 5.43
N ALA A 27 -10.49 4.10 5.39
CA ALA A 27 -10.79 5.48 5.04
C ALA A 27 -11.38 5.60 3.64
N THR A 28 -10.77 4.91 2.64
CA THR A 28 -11.25 4.89 1.26
C THR A 28 -12.61 4.19 1.16
N LEU A 29 -12.77 3.00 1.76
CA LEU A 29 -14.03 2.26 1.73
C LEU A 29 -15.17 3.05 2.40
N GLY A 30 -14.89 3.63 3.58
CA GLY A 30 -15.86 4.44 4.31
C GLY A 30 -16.33 5.65 3.50
N THR A 31 -15.39 6.36 2.86
CA THR A 31 -15.71 7.50 1.99
C THR A 31 -16.55 7.08 0.79
N MET A 32 -16.18 5.98 0.11
CA MET A 32 -16.97 5.46 -1.01
C MET A 32 -18.37 5.03 -0.58
N LEU A 33 -18.50 4.35 0.57
CA LEU A 33 -19.81 3.94 1.08
C LEU A 33 -20.69 5.13 1.48
N LYS A 34 -20.11 6.21 2.01
CA LYS A 34 -20.87 7.44 2.30
C LYS A 34 -21.33 8.16 1.03
N GLU A 35 -20.56 8.09 -0.07
CA GLU A 35 -21.00 8.57 -1.39
C GLU A 35 -22.13 7.71 -1.99
N LEU A 36 -22.08 6.38 -1.79
CA LEU A 36 -23.02 5.42 -2.39
C LEU A 36 -24.27 5.22 -1.57
N ALA A 37 -24.19 5.30 -0.25
CA ALA A 37 -25.26 5.08 0.71
C ALA A 37 -25.16 6.09 1.89
N PRO A 38 -25.50 7.37 1.65
CA PRO A 38 -25.32 8.44 2.64
C PRO A 38 -26.00 8.18 4.00
N ASP A 39 -27.12 7.48 3.98
CA ASP A 39 -27.92 7.17 5.17
C ASP A 39 -27.39 6.01 6.01
N TRP A 40 -26.39 5.27 5.50
CA TRP A 40 -25.83 4.15 6.25
C TRP A 40 -25.07 4.61 7.49
N LYS A 41 -25.34 3.92 8.60
CA LYS A 41 -24.64 4.10 9.87
C LYS A 41 -23.33 3.36 9.84
N ILE A 42 -22.24 4.11 9.66
CA ILE A 42 -20.88 3.58 9.63
C ILE A 42 -20.20 3.90 10.95
N LYS A 43 -19.48 2.90 11.48
CA LYS A 43 -18.64 3.06 12.67
C LYS A 43 -17.22 2.59 12.38
N VAL A 44 -16.23 3.32 12.88
CA VAL A 44 -14.80 2.99 12.76
C VAL A 44 -14.23 2.76 14.15
N PHE A 45 -13.48 1.67 14.31
CA PHE A 45 -12.69 1.40 15.51
C PHE A 45 -11.21 1.38 15.15
N GLU A 46 -10.43 2.23 15.82
CA GLU A 46 -8.99 2.34 15.68
C GLU A 46 -8.31 2.03 17.02
N ASN A 47 -7.34 1.13 16.98
CA ASN A 47 -6.57 0.70 18.15
C ASN A 47 -5.62 1.79 18.68
N LEU A 48 -5.19 2.71 17.82
CA LEU A 48 -4.25 3.79 18.14
C LEU A 48 -4.99 5.11 18.38
N ALA A 49 -4.24 6.12 18.84
CA ALA A 49 -4.81 7.43 19.19
C ALA A 49 -5.17 8.30 17.97
N LYS A 50 -4.71 7.91 16.75
CA LYS A 50 -4.95 8.67 15.52
C LYS A 50 -5.10 7.72 14.33
N ALA A 51 -5.70 8.24 13.27
CA ALA A 51 -5.79 7.55 11.99
C ALA A 51 -4.44 7.51 11.27
N GLY A 52 -4.17 6.41 10.58
CA GLY A 52 -3.03 6.27 9.67
C GLY A 52 -1.67 6.09 10.34
N GLU A 53 -1.59 5.65 11.59
CA GLU A 53 -0.34 5.55 12.37
C GLU A 53 0.51 4.30 12.07
N GLU A 54 -0.04 3.27 11.43
CA GLU A 54 0.69 2.05 11.04
C GLU A 54 1.17 2.13 9.57
N SER A 55 0.83 1.17 8.71
CA SER A 55 1.33 1.11 7.34
C SER A 55 1.01 2.34 6.48
N SER A 56 -0.05 3.08 6.79
CA SER A 56 -0.42 4.31 6.10
C SER A 56 0.40 5.53 6.50
N HIS A 57 1.09 5.50 7.67
CA HIS A 57 1.90 6.60 8.14
C HIS A 57 2.98 6.98 7.12
N GLU A 58 3.21 8.26 6.92
CA GLU A 58 4.09 8.83 5.90
C GLU A 58 5.54 8.33 5.96
N LEU A 59 6.04 8.00 7.14
CA LEU A 59 7.39 7.45 7.35
C LEU A 59 7.44 5.91 7.30
N ASN A 60 6.28 5.24 7.21
CA ASN A 60 6.21 3.78 7.20
C ASN A 60 6.15 3.20 5.78
N ASN A 61 6.16 4.04 4.75
CA ASN A 61 6.15 3.67 3.34
C ASN A 61 6.93 4.67 2.49
N ALA A 62 7.20 4.32 1.24
CA ALA A 62 7.97 5.15 0.31
C ALA A 62 7.14 6.30 -0.32
N GLY A 63 5.83 6.35 -0.09
CA GLY A 63 4.96 7.37 -0.66
C GLY A 63 4.93 7.40 -2.18
N THR A 64 5.18 6.30 -2.83
CA THR A 64 5.18 6.25 -4.29
C THR A 64 3.75 6.13 -4.81
N GLY A 65 3.34 7.05 -5.67
CA GLY A 65 2.14 6.87 -6.48
C GLY A 65 2.40 5.80 -7.54
N HIS A 66 2.11 4.53 -7.19
CA HIS A 66 2.50 3.38 -8.01
C HIS A 66 1.67 3.29 -9.30
N ALA A 67 2.09 4.04 -10.33
CA ALA A 67 1.61 3.93 -11.70
C ALA A 67 2.51 3.02 -12.56
N ALA A 68 3.30 2.14 -11.95
CA ALA A 68 4.26 1.22 -12.59
C ALA A 68 5.35 1.90 -13.43
N LEU A 69 5.64 3.17 -13.19
CA LEU A 69 6.54 3.96 -14.02
C LEU A 69 8.02 3.61 -13.79
N CYS A 70 8.41 3.34 -12.53
CA CYS A 70 9.80 3.11 -12.13
C CYS A 70 10.10 1.70 -11.64
N GLU A 71 9.11 0.88 -11.28
CA GLU A 71 9.30 -0.44 -10.67
C GLU A 71 9.58 -1.51 -11.74
N LEU A 72 10.82 -2.01 -11.79
CA LEU A 72 11.27 -2.98 -12.79
C LEU A 72 10.65 -4.38 -12.61
N ASN A 73 10.22 -4.75 -11.41
CA ASN A 73 9.59 -6.04 -11.13
C ASN A 73 8.19 -6.22 -11.75
N TYR A 74 7.65 -5.16 -12.36
CA TYR A 74 6.37 -5.23 -13.08
C TYR A 74 6.54 -5.54 -14.58
N THR A 75 7.78 -5.64 -15.04
CA THR A 75 8.14 -5.78 -16.45
C THR A 75 9.20 -6.85 -16.66
N SER A 76 8.80 -8.12 -16.52
CA SER A 76 9.72 -9.25 -16.63
C SER A 76 10.09 -9.56 -18.10
N GLU A 77 11.37 -9.87 -18.35
CA GLU A 77 11.81 -10.40 -19.65
C GLU A 77 11.42 -11.87 -19.76
N LYS A 78 10.73 -12.22 -20.85
CA LYS A 78 10.36 -13.60 -21.20
C LYS A 78 11.55 -14.35 -21.81
N LYS A 79 11.40 -15.67 -21.93
CA LYS A 79 12.43 -16.54 -22.54
C LYS A 79 12.76 -16.21 -24.00
N ASP A 80 11.82 -15.59 -24.70
CA ASP A 80 11.98 -15.13 -26.09
C ASP A 80 12.61 -13.74 -26.21
N GLY A 81 12.98 -13.12 -25.07
CA GLY A 81 13.59 -11.80 -25.00
C GLY A 81 12.58 -10.64 -25.07
N THR A 82 11.28 -10.90 -25.16
CA THR A 82 10.24 -9.87 -25.08
C THR A 82 9.96 -9.44 -23.64
N ILE A 83 9.49 -8.22 -23.44
CA ILE A 83 9.13 -7.71 -22.11
C ILE A 83 7.62 -7.85 -21.88
N ASP A 84 7.25 -8.52 -20.79
CA ASP A 84 5.86 -8.59 -20.35
C ASP A 84 5.50 -7.37 -19.50
N ILE A 85 4.63 -6.52 -20.03
CA ILE A 85 4.15 -5.29 -19.35
C ILE A 85 2.74 -5.45 -18.76
N THR A 86 2.15 -6.64 -18.79
CA THR A 86 0.76 -6.87 -18.32
C THR A 86 0.56 -6.39 -16.88
N LYS A 87 1.50 -6.72 -15.99
CA LYS A 87 1.43 -6.28 -14.60
C LYS A 87 1.56 -4.76 -14.46
N ALA A 88 2.42 -4.14 -15.27
CA ALA A 88 2.59 -2.68 -15.28
C ALA A 88 1.29 -1.97 -15.72
N ILE A 89 0.63 -2.45 -16.79
CA ILE A 89 -0.67 -1.97 -17.24
C ILE A 89 -1.71 -2.05 -16.11
N ASN A 90 -1.84 -3.23 -15.47
CA ASN A 90 -2.81 -3.43 -14.40
C ASN A 90 -2.59 -2.49 -13.22
N VAL A 91 -1.34 -2.31 -12.77
CA VAL A 91 -1.03 -1.41 -11.65
C VAL A 91 -1.27 0.05 -12.02
N ASN A 92 -0.93 0.46 -13.25
CA ASN A 92 -1.21 1.81 -13.74
C ASN A 92 -2.71 2.08 -13.74
N THR A 93 -3.51 1.22 -14.36
CA THR A 93 -4.98 1.37 -14.41
C THR A 93 -5.59 1.49 -13.01
N GLN A 94 -5.15 0.66 -12.07
CA GLN A 94 -5.60 0.75 -10.67
C GLN A 94 -5.22 2.07 -10.00
N PHE A 95 -4.09 2.66 -10.36
CA PHE A 95 -3.71 3.98 -9.84
C PHE A 95 -4.52 5.10 -10.50
N GLN A 96 -4.89 4.97 -11.78
CA GLN A 96 -5.83 5.90 -12.43
C GLN A 96 -7.18 5.94 -11.72
N ASP A 97 -7.71 4.80 -11.23
CA ASP A 97 -8.92 4.79 -10.39
C ASP A 97 -8.75 5.68 -9.16
N SER A 98 -7.58 5.60 -8.52
CA SER A 98 -7.28 6.40 -7.33
C SER A 98 -7.19 7.89 -7.63
N LEU A 99 -6.52 8.28 -8.71
CA LEU A 99 -6.42 9.68 -9.13
C LEU A 99 -7.80 10.27 -9.46
N GLN A 100 -8.66 9.52 -10.15
CA GLN A 100 -10.02 9.95 -10.47
C GLN A 100 -10.86 10.14 -9.22
N PHE A 101 -10.83 9.17 -8.30
CA PHE A 101 -11.58 9.27 -7.04
C PHE A 101 -11.11 10.46 -6.18
N TRP A 102 -9.79 10.65 -6.04
CA TRP A 102 -9.26 11.80 -5.30
C TRP A 102 -9.62 13.13 -5.97
N SER A 103 -9.63 13.18 -7.30
CA SER A 103 -10.08 14.34 -8.07
C SER A 103 -11.56 14.65 -7.85
N HIS A 104 -12.42 13.62 -7.78
CA HIS A 104 -13.82 13.78 -7.41
C HIS A 104 -13.95 14.41 -6.02
N LEU A 105 -13.19 13.93 -5.03
CA LEU A 105 -13.22 14.49 -3.66
C LEU A 105 -12.73 15.94 -3.61
N VAL A 106 -11.78 16.34 -4.47
CA VAL A 106 -11.36 17.74 -4.60
C VAL A 106 -12.47 18.59 -5.24
N ASN A 107 -13.06 18.12 -6.34
CA ASN A 107 -14.10 18.82 -7.05
C ASN A 107 -15.38 19.00 -6.20
N THR A 108 -15.69 18.04 -5.33
CA THR A 108 -16.80 18.10 -4.37
C THR A 108 -16.43 18.78 -3.05
N LYS A 109 -15.23 19.38 -2.97
CA LYS A 109 -14.72 20.13 -1.79
C LYS A 109 -14.59 19.29 -0.51
N GLN A 110 -14.50 17.99 -0.63
CA GLN A 110 -14.17 17.11 0.48
C GLN A 110 -12.67 17.13 0.78
N ILE A 111 -11.85 17.44 -0.23
CA ILE A 111 -10.43 17.74 -0.08
C ILE A 111 -10.20 19.15 -0.61
N GLU A 112 -9.75 20.06 0.26
CA GLU A 112 -9.52 21.46 -0.10
C GLU A 112 -8.11 21.70 -0.66
N LYS A 113 -7.12 20.95 -0.17
CA LYS A 113 -5.68 21.14 -0.47
C LYS A 113 -5.04 19.82 -0.87
N PRO A 114 -5.12 19.42 -2.15
CA PRO A 114 -4.51 18.18 -2.62
C PRO A 114 -2.99 18.17 -2.45
N GLU A 115 -2.33 19.32 -2.48
CA GLU A 115 -0.88 19.47 -2.27
C GLU A 115 -0.41 18.97 -0.88
N ASN A 116 -1.31 18.82 0.08
CA ASN A 116 -0.98 18.25 1.38
C ASN A 116 -0.69 16.74 1.32
N PHE A 117 -1.18 16.06 0.28
CA PHE A 117 -1.01 14.60 0.20
C PHE A 117 -0.43 14.09 -1.13
N ILE A 118 -0.50 14.87 -2.22
CA ILE A 118 0.05 14.44 -3.50
C ILE A 118 0.83 15.57 -4.17
N MET A 119 2.03 15.24 -4.65
CA MET A 119 2.91 16.19 -5.32
C MET A 119 3.42 15.58 -6.62
N PRO A 120 3.53 16.36 -7.73
CA PRO A 120 4.19 15.89 -8.94
C PRO A 120 5.67 15.63 -8.65
N LEU A 121 6.15 14.49 -9.10
CA LEU A 121 7.55 14.11 -8.91
C LEU A 121 7.96 13.11 -10.00
N PRO A 122 9.03 13.35 -10.78
CA PRO A 122 9.50 12.42 -11.79
C PRO A 122 9.78 11.03 -11.22
N HIS A 123 9.32 9.99 -11.91
CA HIS A 123 9.67 8.60 -11.63
C HIS A 123 10.72 8.10 -12.62
N MET A 124 11.74 7.45 -12.12
CA MET A 124 12.86 6.95 -12.91
C MET A 124 13.22 5.52 -12.54
N SER A 125 13.61 4.74 -13.54
CA SER A 125 14.31 3.47 -13.30
C SER A 125 15.76 3.67 -13.69
N MET A 126 16.69 3.22 -12.86
CA MET A 126 18.13 3.30 -13.16
C MET A 126 18.76 1.92 -13.06
N VAL A 127 19.60 1.59 -14.01
CA VAL A 127 20.33 0.32 -14.05
C VAL A 127 21.80 0.53 -14.42
N GLN A 128 22.65 -0.40 -13.98
CA GLN A 128 24.08 -0.44 -14.26
C GLN A 128 24.47 -1.79 -14.81
N GLY A 129 25.46 -1.81 -15.73
CA GLY A 129 25.92 -3.01 -16.44
C GLY A 129 25.26 -3.24 -17.79
N ALA A 130 26.01 -3.74 -18.77
CA ALA A 130 25.58 -3.84 -20.17
C ALA A 130 24.28 -4.63 -20.38
N SER A 131 24.12 -5.76 -19.70
CA SER A 131 22.90 -6.59 -19.81
C SER A 131 21.66 -5.91 -19.23
N ASN A 132 21.84 -5.12 -18.17
CA ASN A 132 20.74 -4.37 -17.55
C ASN A 132 20.35 -3.17 -18.41
N VAL A 133 21.31 -2.51 -19.04
CA VAL A 133 21.05 -1.41 -20.00
C VAL A 133 20.25 -1.95 -21.19
N GLU A 134 20.63 -3.10 -21.74
CA GLU A 134 19.87 -3.72 -22.83
C GLU A 134 18.43 -4.09 -22.42
N TYR A 135 18.26 -4.67 -21.22
CA TYR A 135 16.93 -4.92 -20.66
C TYR A 135 16.12 -3.62 -20.54
N LEU A 136 16.73 -2.52 -20.05
CA LEU A 136 16.02 -1.26 -19.85
C LEU A 136 15.59 -0.62 -21.20
N LYS A 137 16.42 -0.77 -22.26
CA LYS A 137 16.07 -0.37 -23.63
C LYS A 137 14.83 -1.12 -24.15
N LYS A 138 14.84 -2.44 -24.01
CA LYS A 138 13.69 -3.28 -24.40
C LYS A 138 12.43 -2.93 -23.59
N ARG A 139 12.58 -2.70 -22.27
CA ARG A 139 11.49 -2.27 -21.39
C ARG A 139 10.91 -0.94 -21.85
N HIS A 140 11.75 0.05 -22.10
CA HIS A 140 11.33 1.35 -22.59
C HIS A 140 10.53 1.23 -23.89
N ALA A 141 11.04 0.50 -24.88
CA ALA A 141 10.34 0.27 -26.13
C ALA A 141 8.98 -0.42 -25.96
N ALA A 142 8.89 -1.42 -25.08
CA ALA A 142 7.64 -2.13 -24.81
C ALA A 142 6.62 -1.23 -24.08
N MET A 143 7.07 -0.42 -23.13
CA MET A 143 6.19 0.46 -22.35
C MET A 143 5.69 1.63 -23.21
N THR A 144 6.55 2.31 -23.96
CA THR A 144 6.15 3.47 -24.79
C THR A 144 5.24 3.11 -25.96
N ALA A 145 5.16 1.84 -26.33
CA ALA A 145 4.16 1.33 -27.26
C ALA A 145 2.73 1.29 -26.67
N ASN A 146 2.57 1.51 -25.35
CA ASN A 146 1.28 1.54 -24.67
C ASN A 146 0.94 2.97 -24.21
N PRO A 147 -0.26 3.48 -24.48
CA PRO A 147 -0.63 4.89 -24.22
C PRO A 147 -0.54 5.28 -22.72
N LEU A 148 -0.65 4.33 -21.79
CA LEU A 148 -0.51 4.60 -20.34
C LEU A 148 0.90 5.08 -19.95
N PHE A 149 1.90 4.87 -20.79
CA PHE A 149 3.30 5.21 -20.50
C PHE A 149 3.87 6.20 -21.52
N GLU A 150 2.99 6.92 -22.21
CA GLU A 150 3.38 7.99 -23.15
C GLU A 150 4.25 9.04 -22.44
N GLY A 151 5.27 9.53 -23.14
CA GLY A 151 6.20 10.52 -22.59
C GLY A 151 7.33 9.96 -21.73
N MET A 152 7.47 8.61 -21.60
CA MET A 152 8.64 8.03 -20.97
C MET A 152 9.88 8.22 -21.85
N GLU A 153 10.92 8.77 -21.27
CA GLU A 153 12.22 8.99 -21.90
C GLU A 153 13.22 7.90 -21.50
N PHE A 154 14.22 7.65 -22.34
CA PHE A 154 15.36 6.77 -22.06
C PHE A 154 16.66 7.52 -22.36
N SER A 155 17.67 7.36 -21.50
CA SER A 155 19.02 7.81 -21.79
C SER A 155 20.08 6.88 -21.22
N ASP A 156 21.15 6.67 -21.97
CA ASP A 156 22.43 6.09 -21.54
C ASP A 156 23.59 7.10 -21.73
N ASP A 157 23.27 8.36 -22.06
CA ASP A 157 24.21 9.45 -22.15
C ASP A 157 24.55 10.03 -20.76
N PRO A 158 25.82 10.04 -20.34
CA PRO A 158 26.24 10.51 -19.02
C PRO A 158 25.86 11.97 -18.73
N GLU A 159 25.89 12.86 -19.73
CA GLU A 159 25.56 14.28 -19.53
C GLU A 159 24.05 14.47 -19.31
N THR A 160 23.21 13.75 -20.02
CA THR A 160 21.76 13.71 -19.81
C THR A 160 21.45 13.14 -18.42
N LEU A 161 22.09 12.03 -18.03
CA LEU A 161 21.87 11.44 -16.71
C LEU A 161 22.31 12.37 -15.58
N LYS A 162 23.38 13.14 -15.76
CA LYS A 162 23.82 14.14 -14.81
C LYS A 162 22.81 15.29 -14.63
N GLN A 163 22.09 15.64 -15.68
CA GLN A 163 20.99 16.62 -15.58
C GLN A 163 19.77 16.03 -14.86
N TRP A 164 19.44 14.76 -15.11
CA TRP A 164 18.27 14.12 -14.52
C TRP A 164 18.44 13.77 -13.04
N ILE A 165 19.63 13.25 -12.68
CA ILE A 165 19.94 12.68 -11.36
C ILE A 165 21.33 13.13 -10.89
N PRO A 166 21.57 14.46 -10.72
CA PRO A 166 22.90 15.01 -10.42
C PRO A 166 23.52 14.38 -9.18
N LEU A 167 22.75 14.18 -8.10
CA LEU A 167 23.24 13.59 -6.86
C LEU A 167 23.79 12.17 -7.06
N ILE A 168 23.16 11.39 -7.93
CA ILE A 168 23.57 10.01 -8.23
C ILE A 168 24.78 9.97 -9.16
N MET A 169 24.89 10.92 -10.07
CA MET A 169 25.98 10.98 -11.06
C MET A 169 27.23 11.70 -10.55
N ASN A 170 27.12 12.47 -9.46
CA ASN A 170 28.25 13.24 -8.91
C ASN A 170 29.37 12.33 -8.45
N GLU A 171 30.61 12.62 -8.90
CA GLU A 171 31.85 11.86 -8.63
C GLU A 171 31.77 10.35 -8.96
N ARG A 172 30.83 9.92 -9.77
CA ARG A 172 30.70 8.53 -10.20
C ARG A 172 31.84 8.13 -11.14
N LYS A 173 32.73 7.27 -10.65
CA LYS A 173 33.90 6.78 -11.37
C LYS A 173 33.72 5.33 -11.83
N SER A 174 32.60 5.00 -12.46
CA SER A 174 32.37 3.65 -12.97
C SER A 174 32.55 3.62 -14.49
N ASN A 175 33.28 2.62 -14.99
CA ASN A 175 33.38 2.33 -16.43
C ASN A 175 32.23 1.44 -16.92
N GLU A 176 31.35 1.00 -16.02
CA GLU A 176 30.19 0.21 -16.42
C GLU A 176 29.12 1.11 -17.06
N PRO A 177 28.49 0.66 -18.15
CA PRO A 177 27.37 1.36 -18.75
C PRO A 177 26.25 1.59 -17.70
N ILE A 178 25.68 2.78 -17.70
CA ILE A 178 24.53 3.18 -16.87
C ILE A 178 23.45 3.72 -17.77
N ALA A 179 22.20 3.42 -17.47
CA ALA A 179 21.07 3.99 -18.17
C ALA A 179 19.90 4.25 -17.22
N ALA A 180 19.05 5.18 -17.58
CA ALA A 180 17.81 5.46 -16.86
C ALA A 180 16.64 5.66 -17.83
N THR A 181 15.44 5.36 -17.33
CA THR A 181 14.20 5.88 -17.88
C THR A 181 13.63 6.96 -16.97
N LYS A 182 12.98 7.97 -17.55
CA LYS A 182 12.35 9.07 -16.83
C LYS A 182 10.94 9.30 -17.36
N ILE A 183 10.02 9.57 -16.45
CA ILE A 183 8.68 10.04 -16.80
C ILE A 183 8.23 11.09 -15.76
N ASP A 184 7.77 12.24 -16.24
CA ASP A 184 7.46 13.39 -15.39
C ASP A 184 6.07 13.30 -14.72
N SER A 185 5.18 12.42 -15.20
CA SER A 185 3.85 12.21 -14.64
C SER A 185 3.82 11.38 -13.33
N GLY A 186 4.99 11.09 -12.76
CA GLY A 186 5.09 10.43 -11.46
C GLY A 186 4.64 11.32 -10.30
N THR A 187 4.40 10.71 -9.14
CA THR A 187 3.93 11.43 -7.94
C THR A 187 4.55 10.91 -6.66
N ASP A 188 4.76 11.82 -5.69
CA ASP A 188 4.92 11.47 -4.27
C ASP A 188 3.57 11.62 -3.57
N VAL A 189 3.19 10.63 -2.75
CA VAL A 189 1.91 10.60 -2.03
C VAL A 189 2.16 10.45 -0.53
N ASN A 190 1.67 11.40 0.27
CA ASN A 190 1.59 11.30 1.70
C ASN A 190 0.28 10.57 2.08
N PHE A 191 0.35 9.23 2.14
CA PHE A 191 -0.81 8.40 2.47
C PHE A 191 -1.32 8.63 3.90
N GLY A 192 -0.46 9.05 4.82
CA GLY A 192 -0.85 9.43 6.18
C GLY A 192 -1.76 10.66 6.17
N ALA A 193 -1.34 11.72 5.50
CA ALA A 193 -2.14 12.94 5.34
C ALA A 193 -3.48 12.66 4.63
N LEU A 194 -3.46 11.91 3.53
CA LEU A 194 -4.68 11.49 2.82
C LEU A 194 -5.63 10.72 3.74
N THR A 195 -5.11 9.73 4.49
CA THR A 195 -5.90 8.92 5.43
C THR A 195 -6.57 9.79 6.48
N ARG A 196 -5.81 10.68 7.11
CA ARG A 196 -6.33 11.60 8.13
C ARG A 196 -7.41 12.54 7.56
N THR A 197 -7.21 13.04 6.35
CA THR A 197 -8.20 13.89 5.65
C THR A 197 -9.50 13.12 5.39
N LEU A 198 -9.41 11.90 4.85
CA LEU A 198 -10.59 11.08 4.58
C LEU A 198 -11.35 10.73 5.88
N ILE A 199 -10.65 10.33 6.94
CA ILE A 199 -11.28 10.03 8.24
C ILE A 199 -11.93 11.27 8.85
N ALA A 200 -11.28 12.44 8.78
CA ALA A 200 -11.86 13.70 9.26
C ALA A 200 -13.12 14.07 8.48
N ASN A 201 -13.16 13.80 7.16
CA ASN A 201 -14.36 14.02 6.35
C ASN A 201 -15.48 13.05 6.69
N LEU A 202 -15.16 11.81 7.00
CA LEU A 202 -16.16 10.85 7.50
C LEU A 202 -16.77 11.29 8.82
N GLN A 203 -15.97 11.84 9.74
CA GLN A 203 -16.48 12.41 11.01
C GLN A 203 -17.45 13.59 10.78
N LYS A 204 -17.16 14.46 9.78
CA LYS A 204 -18.07 15.54 9.38
C LYS A 204 -19.39 15.03 8.77
N GLN A 205 -19.44 13.78 8.32
CA GLN A 205 -20.62 13.10 7.76
C GLN A 205 -21.26 12.13 8.77
N ASP A 206 -21.11 12.40 10.07
CA ASP A 206 -21.70 11.64 11.18
C ASP A 206 -21.24 10.17 11.26
N VAL A 207 -20.07 9.87 10.72
CA VAL A 207 -19.42 8.56 10.96
C VAL A 207 -18.79 8.57 12.34
N ASP A 208 -19.16 7.58 13.15
CA ASP A 208 -18.67 7.42 14.53
C ASP A 208 -17.27 6.78 14.52
N VAL A 209 -16.23 7.59 14.72
CA VAL A 209 -14.82 7.17 14.73
C VAL A 209 -14.28 7.12 16.15
N ASN A 210 -13.92 5.91 16.58
CA ASN A 210 -13.48 5.62 17.95
C ASN A 210 -12.00 5.26 17.97
N TYR A 211 -11.17 6.16 18.46
CA TYR A 211 -9.74 5.94 18.68
C TYR A 211 -9.49 5.28 20.04
N ASN A 212 -8.32 4.65 20.22
CA ASN A 212 -7.96 3.88 21.41
C ASN A 212 -8.93 2.71 21.71
N HIS A 213 -9.63 2.23 20.67
CA HIS A 213 -10.60 1.16 20.75
C HIS A 213 -10.07 -0.10 20.06
N ASN A 214 -9.64 -1.08 20.85
CA ASN A 214 -9.08 -2.34 20.36
C ASN A 214 -10.18 -3.37 20.11
N VAL A 215 -10.40 -3.73 18.87
CA VAL A 215 -11.27 -4.85 18.51
C VAL A 215 -10.56 -6.16 18.84
N THR A 216 -11.16 -6.94 19.74
CA THR A 216 -10.56 -8.18 20.25
C THR A 216 -11.22 -9.45 19.72
N ASP A 217 -12.44 -9.35 19.20
CA ASP A 217 -13.19 -10.49 18.65
C ASP A 217 -14.23 -10.06 17.62
N VAL A 218 -14.51 -10.92 16.66
CA VAL A 218 -15.55 -10.75 15.64
C VAL A 218 -16.28 -12.08 15.48
N LYS A 219 -17.58 -12.09 15.74
CA LYS A 219 -18.39 -13.32 15.79
C LYS A 219 -19.68 -13.18 15.00
N ARG A 220 -19.99 -14.21 14.19
CA ARG A 220 -21.28 -14.29 13.48
C ARG A 220 -22.43 -14.58 14.45
N LEU A 221 -23.51 -13.80 14.35
CA LEU A 221 -24.75 -14.04 15.10
C LEU A 221 -25.75 -14.90 14.31
N LYS A 222 -26.78 -15.40 15.00
CA LYS A 222 -27.81 -16.26 14.38
C LYS A 222 -28.67 -15.54 13.36
N ASP A 223 -28.82 -14.23 13.47
CA ASP A 223 -29.57 -13.39 12.55
C ASP A 223 -28.76 -12.99 11.29
N GLY A 224 -27.52 -13.48 11.19
CA GLY A 224 -26.64 -13.17 10.07
C GLY A 224 -25.82 -11.92 10.25
N SER A 225 -26.03 -11.10 11.28
CA SER A 225 -25.17 -9.95 11.60
C SER A 225 -23.88 -10.38 12.29
N TRP A 226 -22.95 -9.44 12.43
CA TRP A 226 -21.69 -9.64 13.14
C TRP A 226 -21.69 -8.91 14.47
N GLU A 227 -21.26 -9.59 15.53
CA GLU A 227 -20.92 -9.00 16.81
C GLU A 227 -19.42 -8.70 16.84
N VAL A 228 -19.09 -7.46 17.16
CA VAL A 228 -17.71 -6.97 17.30
C VAL A 228 -17.48 -6.62 18.76
N LYS A 229 -16.51 -7.31 19.39
CA LYS A 229 -16.10 -7.06 20.77
C LYS A 229 -14.96 -6.06 20.80
N VAL A 230 -15.16 -4.95 21.47
CA VAL A 230 -14.25 -3.82 21.52
C VAL A 230 -13.80 -3.57 22.94
N HIS A 231 -12.53 -3.32 23.15
CA HIS A 231 -11.94 -2.88 24.40
C HIS A 231 -11.56 -1.40 24.30
N ASP A 232 -12.28 -0.53 24.97
CA ASP A 232 -11.93 0.87 25.14
C ASP A 232 -10.73 0.97 26.10
N LYS A 233 -9.58 1.39 25.61
CA LYS A 233 -8.34 1.47 26.38
C LYS A 233 -8.31 2.61 27.39
N GLU A 234 -9.13 3.64 27.17
CA GLU A 234 -9.18 4.79 28.08
C GLU A 234 -10.04 4.51 29.30
N SER A 235 -11.22 3.94 29.10
CA SER A 235 -12.13 3.61 30.20
C SER A 235 -11.92 2.21 30.77
N GLY A 236 -11.19 1.32 30.05
CA GLY A 236 -11.03 -0.10 30.38
C GLY A 236 -12.30 -0.92 30.15
N LYS A 237 -13.35 -0.37 29.56
CA LYS A 237 -14.62 -1.07 29.34
C LYS A 237 -14.55 -1.96 28.13
N VAL A 238 -15.36 -3.03 28.17
CA VAL A 238 -15.62 -3.90 27.04
C VAL A 238 -17.02 -3.62 26.52
N GLU A 239 -17.09 -3.31 25.22
CA GLU A 239 -18.32 -3.02 24.51
C GLU A 239 -18.61 -4.08 23.45
N TYR A 240 -19.89 -4.22 23.06
CA TYR A 240 -20.35 -5.10 22.02
C TYR A 240 -21.19 -4.32 21.02
N HIS A 241 -20.73 -4.32 19.77
CA HIS A 241 -21.37 -3.64 18.66
C HIS A 241 -21.82 -4.66 17.62
N THR A 242 -22.88 -4.36 16.86
CA THR A 242 -23.33 -5.24 15.79
C THR A 242 -23.42 -4.50 14.48
N ALA A 243 -23.11 -5.21 13.37
CA ALA A 243 -23.23 -4.68 12.03
C ALA A 243 -23.67 -5.75 11.04
N LYS A 244 -24.29 -5.30 9.92
CA LYS A 244 -24.61 -6.17 8.78
C LYS A 244 -23.35 -6.55 8.01
N PHE A 245 -22.42 -5.59 7.87
CA PHE A 245 -21.15 -5.77 7.19
C PHE A 245 -19.97 -5.33 8.07
N VAL A 246 -18.89 -6.10 8.05
CA VAL A 246 -17.63 -5.77 8.75
C VAL A 246 -16.47 -5.80 7.77
N PHE A 247 -15.64 -4.75 7.81
CA PHE A 247 -14.39 -4.69 7.07
C PHE A 247 -13.19 -4.74 8.02
N LEU A 248 -12.32 -5.74 7.83
CA LEU A 248 -11.09 -5.92 8.59
C LEU A 248 -9.94 -5.20 7.86
N GLY A 249 -9.78 -3.92 8.12
CA GLY A 249 -8.76 -3.02 7.56
C GLY A 249 -7.63 -2.72 8.55
N ALA A 250 -7.34 -3.62 9.49
CA ALA A 250 -6.39 -3.43 10.57
C ALA A 250 -4.94 -3.78 10.20
N GLY A 251 -4.57 -3.71 8.91
CA GLY A 251 -3.23 -4.07 8.43
C GLY A 251 -2.86 -5.50 8.85
N GLY A 252 -1.68 -5.70 9.43
CA GLY A 252 -1.25 -7.02 9.92
C GLY A 252 -2.18 -7.64 10.97
N GLY A 253 -2.91 -6.83 11.73
CA GLY A 253 -3.90 -7.30 12.72
C GLY A 253 -5.16 -7.91 12.09
N SER A 254 -5.41 -7.69 10.80
CA SER A 254 -6.56 -8.26 10.10
C SER A 254 -6.53 -9.79 10.08
N LEU A 255 -5.35 -10.42 10.03
CA LEU A 255 -5.24 -11.88 9.98
C LEU A 255 -5.80 -12.54 11.25
N GLU A 256 -5.50 -12.02 12.43
CA GLU A 256 -5.99 -12.54 13.69
C GLU A 256 -7.53 -12.45 13.77
N LEU A 257 -8.08 -11.30 13.41
CA LEU A 257 -9.54 -11.07 13.41
C LEU A 257 -10.24 -11.93 12.35
N LEU A 258 -9.64 -12.11 11.19
CA LEU A 258 -10.13 -13.01 10.16
C LEU A 258 -10.17 -14.47 10.67
N GLN A 259 -9.15 -14.92 11.36
CA GLN A 259 -9.15 -16.27 11.99
C GLN A 259 -10.25 -16.40 13.05
N LYS A 260 -10.47 -15.34 13.87
CA LYS A 260 -11.52 -15.30 14.90
C LYS A 260 -12.93 -15.26 14.32
N SER A 261 -13.12 -14.67 13.14
CA SER A 261 -14.42 -14.63 12.46
C SER A 261 -14.99 -16.03 12.17
N GLY A 262 -14.12 -17.02 12.02
CA GLY A 262 -14.48 -18.42 11.80
C GLY A 262 -15.06 -18.72 10.40
N ILE A 263 -14.97 -17.78 9.45
CA ILE A 263 -15.42 -18.04 8.09
C ILE A 263 -14.56 -19.13 7.42
N PRO A 264 -15.16 -19.99 6.58
CA PRO A 264 -14.42 -21.07 5.90
C PRO A 264 -13.22 -20.57 5.09
N GLU A 265 -13.35 -19.40 4.46
CA GLU A 265 -12.33 -18.76 3.61
C GLU A 265 -11.09 -18.30 4.39
N SER A 266 -11.16 -18.24 5.73
CA SER A 266 -10.01 -17.93 6.60
C SER A 266 -9.05 -19.11 6.80
N LYS A 267 -9.48 -20.33 6.42
CA LYS A 267 -8.68 -21.54 6.62
C LYS A 267 -7.47 -21.56 5.66
N HIS A 268 -6.38 -22.18 6.12
CA HIS A 268 -5.13 -22.31 5.35
C HIS A 268 -4.48 -20.98 4.95
N ILE A 269 -4.85 -19.88 5.64
CA ILE A 269 -4.20 -18.58 5.49
C ILE A 269 -3.24 -18.36 6.66
N GLY A 270 -2.04 -17.92 6.34
CA GLY A 270 -1.01 -17.50 7.28
C GLY A 270 -0.39 -16.16 6.88
N GLY A 271 0.43 -15.63 7.77
CA GLY A 271 1.17 -14.38 7.53
C GLY A 271 2.67 -14.62 7.56
N PHE A 272 3.39 -14.02 6.61
CA PHE A 272 4.85 -13.96 6.59
C PHE A 272 5.25 -12.49 6.86
N PRO A 273 5.71 -12.18 8.10
CA PRO A 273 5.98 -10.80 8.48
C PRO A 273 7.35 -10.36 7.96
N ILE A 274 7.37 -9.17 7.36
CA ILE A 274 8.57 -8.52 6.84
C ILE A 274 8.63 -7.11 7.40
N SER A 275 9.73 -6.79 8.08
CA SER A 275 10.05 -5.43 8.50
C SER A 275 10.77 -4.68 7.39
N GLY A 276 10.79 -3.36 7.47
CA GLY A 276 11.56 -2.51 6.60
C GLY A 276 12.30 -1.42 7.37
N LEU A 277 13.45 -1.04 6.84
CA LEU A 277 14.21 0.12 7.31
C LEU A 277 14.50 1.02 6.12
N PHE A 278 14.59 2.33 6.37
CA PHE A 278 15.11 3.31 5.42
C PHE A 278 16.29 4.07 6.02
N LEU A 279 17.18 4.51 5.16
CA LEU A 279 18.07 5.61 5.45
C LEU A 279 17.37 6.90 5.04
N VAL A 280 17.31 7.88 5.95
CA VAL A 280 16.65 9.17 5.75
C VAL A 280 17.68 10.28 5.82
N CYS A 281 17.72 11.16 4.82
CA CYS A 281 18.52 12.37 4.82
C CYS A 281 17.64 13.59 5.02
N LYS A 282 18.06 14.47 5.94
CA LYS A 282 17.44 15.78 6.21
C LYS A 282 18.37 16.96 5.93
N ASN A 283 19.57 16.68 5.40
CA ASN A 283 20.53 17.73 5.04
C ASN A 283 20.05 18.43 3.75
N GLU A 284 19.67 19.69 3.85
CA GLU A 284 19.09 20.48 2.76
C GLU A 284 20.01 20.61 1.54
N GLU A 285 21.33 20.72 1.74
CA GLU A 285 22.29 20.80 0.64
C GLU A 285 22.28 19.54 -0.24
N ILE A 286 22.09 18.38 0.39
CA ILE A 286 21.97 17.09 -0.31
C ILE A 286 20.60 16.95 -0.94
N ILE A 287 19.54 17.24 -0.18
CA ILE A 287 18.14 17.11 -0.61
C ILE A 287 17.87 17.94 -1.87
N ASN A 288 18.42 19.15 -1.95
CA ASN A 288 18.19 20.06 -3.08
C ASN A 288 18.85 19.60 -4.39
N GLN A 289 19.75 18.60 -4.34
CA GLN A 289 20.37 18.00 -5.52
C GLN A 289 19.56 16.82 -6.10
N HIS A 290 18.42 16.47 -5.48
CA HIS A 290 17.60 15.35 -5.95
C HIS A 290 16.13 15.73 -5.97
N HIS A 291 15.45 15.41 -7.11
CA HIS A 291 14.04 15.70 -7.30
C HIS A 291 13.39 14.60 -8.15
N ALA A 292 13.40 13.37 -7.64
CA ALA A 292 12.82 12.22 -8.33
C ALA A 292 12.57 11.07 -7.34
N LYS A 293 11.86 10.04 -7.82
CA LYS A 293 11.93 8.68 -7.28
C LYS A 293 12.74 7.83 -8.25
N VAL A 294 13.91 7.36 -7.82
CA VAL A 294 14.84 6.58 -8.66
C VAL A 294 14.92 5.15 -8.14
N TYR A 295 14.37 4.22 -8.88
CA TYR A 295 14.34 2.79 -8.57
C TYR A 295 15.45 2.07 -9.30
N GLY A 296 16.23 1.29 -8.56
CA GLY A 296 17.24 0.39 -9.10
C GLY A 296 16.66 -0.96 -9.49
N LYS A 297 17.55 -1.92 -9.69
CA LYS A 297 17.22 -3.32 -9.89
C LYS A 297 17.58 -4.11 -8.64
N ALA A 298 16.71 -5.02 -8.21
CA ALA A 298 17.01 -5.90 -7.10
C ALA A 298 18.25 -6.76 -7.43
N ALA A 299 19.10 -6.98 -6.42
CA ALA A 299 20.21 -7.90 -6.55
C ALA A 299 19.72 -9.32 -6.89
N VAL A 300 20.53 -10.10 -7.58
CA VAL A 300 20.19 -11.47 -7.92
C VAL A 300 19.93 -12.27 -6.64
N GLY A 301 18.75 -12.89 -6.55
CA GLY A 301 18.30 -13.64 -5.37
C GLY A 301 17.69 -12.80 -4.23
N ALA A 302 17.67 -11.48 -4.34
CA ALA A 302 16.96 -10.62 -3.40
C ALA A 302 15.45 -10.64 -3.69
N PRO A 303 14.60 -10.55 -2.64
CA PRO A 303 13.17 -10.55 -2.84
C PRO A 303 12.70 -9.25 -3.53
N PRO A 304 11.59 -9.29 -4.30
CA PRO A 304 11.08 -8.13 -5.03
C PRO A 304 10.87 -6.86 -4.18
N MET A 305 10.63 -7.02 -2.87
CA MET A 305 10.41 -5.92 -1.95
C MET A 305 11.70 -5.23 -1.47
N SER A 306 12.87 -5.72 -1.85
CA SER A 306 14.18 -5.12 -1.51
C SER A 306 14.82 -4.42 -2.72
N VAL A 307 14.02 -3.97 -3.67
CA VAL A 307 14.50 -3.10 -4.75
C VAL A 307 15.04 -1.82 -4.12
N PRO A 308 16.34 -1.51 -4.27
CA PRO A 308 16.87 -0.28 -3.75
C PRO A 308 16.35 0.91 -4.55
N HIS A 309 15.87 1.93 -3.85
CA HIS A 309 15.44 3.19 -4.48
C HIS A 309 15.80 4.40 -3.63
N LEU A 310 16.03 5.52 -4.31
CA LEU A 310 16.26 6.82 -3.72
C LEU A 310 15.07 7.72 -4.04
N ASP A 311 14.34 8.11 -3.01
CA ASP A 311 13.11 8.85 -3.15
C ASP A 311 13.19 10.24 -2.53
N THR A 312 12.79 11.25 -3.29
CA THR A 312 12.34 12.50 -2.69
C THR A 312 10.97 12.29 -2.06
N ARG A 313 10.78 12.78 -0.84
CA ARG A 313 9.52 12.76 -0.09
C ARG A 313 9.10 14.16 0.31
N TYR A 314 7.81 14.42 0.21
CA TYR A 314 7.17 15.64 0.73
C TYR A 314 6.24 15.26 1.89
N ILE A 315 6.62 15.67 3.11
CA ILE A 315 5.88 15.37 4.34
C ILE A 315 5.69 16.68 5.10
N ASP A 316 4.42 17.08 5.29
CA ASP A 316 4.05 18.31 6.01
C ASP A 316 4.79 19.57 5.51
N GLY A 317 4.94 19.68 4.17
CA GLY A 317 5.65 20.78 3.51
C GLY A 317 7.18 20.70 3.58
N GLN A 318 7.74 19.68 4.21
CA GLN A 318 9.19 19.46 4.29
C GLN A 318 9.65 18.42 3.28
N LYS A 319 10.80 18.69 2.64
CA LYS A 319 11.44 17.76 1.72
C LYS A 319 12.49 16.91 2.46
N SER A 320 12.55 15.63 2.14
CA SER A 320 13.57 14.70 2.64
C SER A 320 13.94 13.68 1.57
N LEU A 321 15.04 12.96 1.74
CA LEU A 321 15.38 11.81 0.91
C LEU A 321 15.27 10.53 1.71
N LEU A 322 14.67 9.51 1.11
CA LEU A 322 14.65 8.15 1.62
C LEU A 322 15.46 7.24 0.70
N PHE A 323 16.28 6.38 1.29
CA PHE A 323 16.95 5.30 0.57
C PHE A 323 16.64 3.94 1.21
N GLY A 324 16.29 2.96 0.43
CA GLY A 324 15.96 1.60 0.84
C GLY A 324 14.93 0.97 -0.10
N PRO A 325 14.02 0.12 0.41
CA PRO A 325 13.97 -0.40 1.80
C PRO A 325 14.99 -1.51 2.05
N PHE A 326 15.49 -1.58 3.27
CA PHE A 326 16.22 -2.73 3.77
C PHE A 326 15.21 -3.67 4.43
N ALA A 327 14.86 -4.74 3.74
CA ALA A 327 13.89 -5.70 4.25
C ALA A 327 14.52 -6.60 5.30
N GLY A 328 13.83 -6.83 6.42
CA GLY A 328 14.28 -7.73 7.48
C GLY A 328 13.13 -8.60 7.99
N PHE A 329 13.44 -9.58 8.81
CA PHE A 329 12.43 -10.39 9.49
C PHE A 329 11.97 -9.69 10.78
N SER A 330 10.69 -9.78 11.09
CA SER A 330 10.15 -9.39 12.40
C SER A 330 8.97 -10.31 12.74
N PRO A 331 8.85 -10.87 13.95
CA PRO A 331 7.67 -11.65 14.33
C PRO A 331 6.43 -10.78 14.58
N LYS A 332 6.57 -9.47 14.62
CA LYS A 332 5.46 -8.52 14.78
C LYS A 332 4.70 -8.35 13.47
N PHE A 333 3.39 -8.27 13.55
CA PHE A 333 2.52 -7.99 12.39
C PHE A 333 2.23 -6.50 12.20
N LEU A 334 2.37 -5.73 13.27
CA LEU A 334 2.27 -4.27 13.27
C LEU A 334 3.52 -3.67 13.92
N LYS A 335 3.87 -2.44 13.60
CA LYS A 335 4.99 -1.73 14.25
C LYS A 335 4.79 -1.62 15.75
N THR A 336 3.53 -1.40 16.16
CA THR A 336 3.09 -1.38 17.56
C THR A 336 2.68 -2.76 18.11
N GLY A 337 2.79 -3.82 17.28
CA GLY A 337 2.40 -5.19 17.62
C GLY A 337 3.33 -5.90 18.59
N SER A 338 3.02 -7.18 18.84
CA SER A 338 3.73 -8.08 19.75
C SER A 338 4.70 -9.00 19.01
N ASN A 339 5.81 -9.34 19.64
CA ASN A 339 6.70 -10.40 19.14
C ASN A 339 6.00 -11.80 19.11
N MET A 340 4.82 -11.92 19.71
CA MET A 340 4.02 -13.14 19.69
C MET A 340 3.04 -13.20 18.51
N ASP A 341 2.88 -12.15 17.72
CA ASP A 341 1.85 -12.07 16.65
C ASP A 341 1.98 -13.24 15.66
N LEU A 342 3.19 -13.50 15.16
CA LEU A 342 3.46 -14.62 14.25
C LEU A 342 3.08 -15.97 14.92
N PHE A 343 3.54 -16.20 16.13
CA PHE A 343 3.31 -17.48 16.83
C PHE A 343 1.82 -17.65 17.16
N ALA A 344 1.14 -16.59 17.59
CA ALA A 344 -0.29 -16.59 17.86
C ALA A 344 -1.14 -16.84 16.60
N SER A 345 -0.63 -16.50 15.41
CA SER A 345 -1.31 -16.74 14.15
C SER A 345 -1.25 -18.20 13.66
N ILE A 346 -0.37 -19.02 14.25
CA ILE A 346 -0.26 -20.45 13.92
C ILE A 346 -1.44 -21.21 14.51
N LYS A 347 -2.21 -21.86 13.67
CA LYS A 347 -3.40 -22.64 14.04
C LYS A 347 -3.28 -24.06 13.45
N PRO A 348 -3.99 -25.07 14.00
CA PRO A 348 -3.96 -26.41 13.43
C PRO A 348 -4.31 -26.46 11.94
N HIS A 349 -5.23 -25.61 11.48
CA HIS A 349 -5.69 -25.60 10.09
C HIS A 349 -4.71 -24.95 9.11
N ASN A 350 -3.74 -24.14 9.56
CA ASN A 350 -2.75 -23.48 8.68
C ASN A 350 -1.30 -23.96 8.91
N LEU A 351 -1.06 -24.83 9.90
CA LEU A 351 0.29 -25.28 10.25
C LEU A 351 1.03 -25.93 9.08
N LEU A 352 0.38 -26.83 8.34
CA LEU A 352 0.99 -27.50 7.16
C LEU A 352 1.27 -26.51 6.03
N THR A 353 0.39 -25.55 5.81
CA THR A 353 0.57 -24.47 4.85
C THR A 353 1.80 -23.62 5.20
N LEU A 354 1.95 -23.24 6.47
CA LEU A 354 3.10 -22.47 6.97
C LEU A 354 4.41 -23.26 6.86
N LEU A 355 4.42 -24.53 7.24
CA LEU A 355 5.61 -25.39 7.12
C LEU A 355 6.04 -25.58 5.65
N ALA A 356 5.08 -25.77 4.75
CA ALA A 356 5.35 -25.88 3.32
C ALA A 356 5.95 -24.58 2.75
N CYS A 357 5.43 -23.41 3.15
CA CYS A 357 6.00 -22.12 2.79
C CYS A 357 7.42 -21.95 3.36
N GLY A 358 7.63 -22.24 4.63
CA GLY A 358 8.95 -22.15 5.26
C GLY A 358 10.02 -23.00 4.55
N ALA A 359 9.65 -24.20 4.11
CA ALA A 359 10.54 -25.06 3.33
C ALA A 359 10.87 -24.51 1.94
N LYS A 360 9.86 -23.94 1.23
CA LYS A 360 10.04 -23.32 -0.09
C LYS A 360 10.85 -22.03 -0.02
N GLU A 361 10.57 -21.19 0.97
CA GLU A 361 11.11 -19.84 1.11
C GLU A 361 12.32 -19.77 2.07
N MET A 362 13.07 -20.88 2.21
CA MET A 362 14.23 -20.95 3.08
C MET A 362 15.32 -19.94 2.72
N ALA A 363 15.54 -19.71 1.41
CA ALA A 363 16.50 -18.74 0.93
C ALA A 363 16.08 -17.30 1.30
N LEU A 364 14.80 -16.96 1.11
CA LEU A 364 14.23 -15.68 1.51
C LEU A 364 14.34 -15.49 3.02
N SER A 365 14.00 -16.50 3.82
CA SER A 365 14.09 -16.43 5.28
C SER A 365 15.52 -16.18 5.77
N LYS A 366 16.52 -16.87 5.19
CA LYS A 366 17.95 -16.64 5.48
C LYS A 366 18.37 -15.21 5.10
N TYR A 367 17.95 -14.73 3.93
CA TYR A 367 18.21 -13.37 3.49
C TYR A 367 17.66 -12.36 4.51
N LEU A 368 16.38 -12.44 4.87
CA LEU A 368 15.74 -11.51 5.81
C LEU A 368 16.40 -11.53 7.20
N VAL A 369 16.83 -12.70 7.69
CA VAL A 369 17.58 -12.80 8.96
C VAL A 369 18.96 -12.15 8.82
N SER A 370 19.67 -12.33 7.69
CA SER A 370 20.97 -11.68 7.48
C SER A 370 20.88 -10.16 7.46
N GLN A 371 19.75 -9.61 7.01
CA GLN A 371 19.53 -8.15 7.00
C GLN A 371 19.39 -7.54 8.42
N LEU A 372 19.01 -8.33 9.44
CA LEU A 372 18.88 -7.84 10.81
C LEU A 372 20.22 -7.48 11.44
N VAL A 373 21.29 -8.17 11.04
CA VAL A 373 22.64 -7.98 11.60
C VAL A 373 23.47 -6.93 10.85
N LEU A 374 22.92 -6.34 9.77
CA LEU A 374 23.63 -5.29 9.05
C LEU A 374 23.81 -4.05 9.91
N SER A 375 25.06 -3.56 9.99
CA SER A 375 25.38 -2.29 10.61
C SER A 375 24.85 -1.10 9.78
N LYS A 376 24.79 0.09 10.38
CA LYS A 376 24.49 1.33 9.64
C LYS A 376 25.48 1.51 8.48
N GLU A 377 26.77 1.27 8.71
CA GLU A 377 27.80 1.43 7.69
C GLU A 377 27.66 0.44 6.52
N ALA A 378 27.23 -0.80 6.78
CA ALA A 378 26.92 -1.74 5.72
C ALA A 378 25.80 -1.23 4.81
N ARG A 379 24.74 -0.66 5.40
CA ARG A 379 23.65 -0.01 4.65
C ARG A 379 24.12 1.24 3.90
N MET A 380 25.01 2.02 4.49
CA MET A 380 25.63 3.16 3.83
C MET A 380 26.45 2.74 2.60
N ASN A 381 27.09 1.58 2.63
CA ASN A 381 27.83 1.05 1.48
C ASN A 381 26.88 0.69 0.32
N GLU A 382 25.67 0.22 0.60
CA GLU A 382 24.63 0.04 -0.44
C GLU A 382 24.17 1.41 -0.98
N LEU A 383 23.96 2.39 -0.12
CA LEU A 383 23.61 3.75 -0.56
C LEU A 383 24.71 4.36 -1.45
N ARG A 384 26.00 4.13 -1.14
CA ARG A 384 27.12 4.63 -1.95
C ARG A 384 27.17 4.04 -3.36
N GLN A 385 26.48 2.92 -3.63
CA GLN A 385 26.31 2.44 -4.99
C GLN A 385 25.35 3.37 -5.79
N PHE A 386 24.41 4.05 -5.10
CA PHE A 386 23.55 5.09 -5.67
C PHE A 386 24.21 6.47 -5.60
N ILE A 387 24.68 6.88 -4.44
CA ILE A 387 25.27 8.20 -4.18
C ILE A 387 26.72 7.99 -3.73
N PRO A 388 27.72 8.00 -4.64
CA PRO A 388 29.11 7.72 -4.30
C PRO A 388 29.67 8.60 -3.19
N THR A 389 29.19 9.84 -3.08
CA THR A 389 29.64 10.86 -2.11
C THR A 389 28.90 10.81 -0.77
N ALA A 390 27.99 9.85 -0.53
CA ALA A 390 27.18 9.79 0.69
C ALA A 390 28.03 9.62 1.96
N LYS A 391 27.86 10.54 2.92
CA LYS A 391 28.51 10.51 4.23
C LYS A 391 27.55 9.98 5.29
N SER A 392 28.07 9.18 6.22
CA SER A 392 27.24 8.51 7.24
C SER A 392 26.56 9.48 8.22
N GLU A 393 27.16 10.65 8.45
CA GLU A 393 26.59 11.68 9.32
C GLU A 393 25.31 12.31 8.80
N ASP A 394 25.09 12.35 7.48
CA ASP A 394 23.92 12.98 6.85
C ASP A 394 22.68 12.06 6.81
N TRP A 395 22.84 10.80 7.17
CA TRP A 395 21.77 9.79 7.04
C TRP A 395 21.46 9.11 8.37
N GLU A 396 20.17 8.97 8.66
CA GLU A 396 19.64 8.31 9.86
C GLU A 396 18.84 7.07 9.47
N ILE A 397 18.85 6.05 10.36
CA ILE A 397 18.00 4.86 10.18
C ILE A 397 16.60 5.18 10.68
N SER A 398 15.59 4.94 9.84
CA SER A 398 14.17 5.02 10.18
C SER A 398 13.52 3.65 10.03
N VAL A 399 12.76 3.24 11.04
CA VAL A 399 11.97 2.00 11.00
C VAL A 399 10.68 2.25 10.25
N ALA A 400 10.48 1.54 9.15
CA ALA A 400 9.26 1.56 8.34
C ALA A 400 8.13 0.73 8.97
N GLY A 401 6.98 0.72 8.30
CA GLY A 401 5.86 -0.13 8.68
C GLY A 401 6.15 -1.63 8.49
N GLN A 402 5.40 -2.46 9.21
CA GLN A 402 5.42 -3.90 9.02
C GLN A 402 4.60 -4.30 7.81
N ARG A 403 5.06 -5.33 7.10
CA ARG A 403 4.34 -5.96 5.99
C ARG A 403 4.08 -7.41 6.33
N VAL A 404 2.84 -7.85 6.24
CA VAL A 404 2.48 -9.25 6.45
C VAL A 404 2.06 -9.81 5.09
N GLN A 405 2.97 -10.51 4.44
CA GLN A 405 2.67 -11.19 3.18
C GLN A 405 1.77 -12.39 3.44
N VAL A 406 0.85 -12.64 2.54
CA VAL A 406 -0.11 -13.74 2.68
C VAL A 406 0.53 -15.04 2.28
N ILE A 407 0.37 -16.06 3.12
CA ILE A 407 0.66 -17.45 2.80
C ILE A 407 -0.67 -18.17 2.65
N LYS A 408 -0.88 -18.83 1.52
CA LYS A 408 -2.07 -19.66 1.29
C LYS A 408 -1.78 -20.85 0.39
N ASP A 409 -2.67 -21.84 0.42
CA ASP A 409 -2.67 -22.90 -0.55
C ASP A 409 -3.27 -22.40 -1.87
N THR A 410 -2.67 -22.80 -2.99
CA THR A 410 -3.08 -22.42 -4.36
C THR A 410 -2.98 -23.63 -5.28
N ASP A 411 -3.44 -23.51 -6.51
CA ASP A 411 -3.27 -24.53 -7.55
C ASP A 411 -1.79 -24.86 -7.81
N ALA A 412 -0.89 -23.89 -7.54
CA ALA A 412 0.56 -24.11 -7.59
C ALA A 412 1.11 -24.92 -6.41
N GLY A 413 0.27 -25.27 -5.43
CA GLY A 413 0.58 -26.15 -4.30
C GLY A 413 0.40 -25.48 -2.92
N LYS A 414 0.67 -26.27 -1.87
CA LYS A 414 0.56 -25.83 -0.47
C LYS A 414 1.62 -24.79 -0.13
N GLY A 415 1.24 -23.82 0.70
CA GLY A 415 2.17 -22.87 1.28
C GLY A 415 2.81 -21.94 0.25
N THR A 416 2.01 -21.34 -0.63
CA THR A 416 2.50 -20.35 -1.61
C THR A 416 2.50 -18.96 -0.99
N LEU A 417 3.63 -18.28 -1.04
CA LEU A 417 3.77 -16.88 -0.63
C LEU A 417 3.17 -15.98 -1.71
N GLN A 418 2.19 -15.16 -1.33
CA GLN A 418 1.53 -14.22 -2.23
C GLN A 418 2.11 -12.82 -2.04
N PHE A 419 2.51 -12.19 -3.15
CA PHE A 419 2.95 -10.80 -3.16
C PHE A 419 1.81 -9.88 -3.62
N GLY A 420 1.68 -8.74 -2.94
CA GLY A 420 0.63 -7.77 -3.22
C GLY A 420 -0.50 -7.82 -2.20
N THR A 421 -1.66 -7.35 -2.62
CA THR A 421 -2.86 -7.19 -1.79
C THR A 421 -3.82 -8.35 -2.02
N GLU A 422 -4.32 -8.95 -0.96
CA GLU A 422 -5.30 -10.03 -0.98
C GLU A 422 -6.57 -9.60 -0.25
N VAL A 423 -7.72 -9.74 -0.91
CA VAL A 423 -9.05 -9.53 -0.31
C VAL A 423 -9.67 -10.90 -0.04
N VAL A 424 -9.98 -11.17 1.21
CA VAL A 424 -10.69 -12.38 1.64
C VAL A 424 -12.10 -11.99 2.08
N THR A 425 -13.12 -12.54 1.44
CA THR A 425 -14.54 -12.25 1.73
C THR A 425 -15.26 -13.54 2.13
N ALA A 426 -16.18 -13.44 3.08
CA ALA A 426 -17.14 -14.53 3.27
C ALA A 426 -18.00 -14.73 2.01
N HIS A 427 -18.42 -15.96 1.76
CA HIS A 427 -19.25 -16.31 0.59
C HIS A 427 -20.53 -15.45 0.47
N ASP A 428 -21.11 -15.05 1.60
CA ASP A 428 -22.32 -14.20 1.64
C ASP A 428 -22.02 -12.69 1.58
N GLY A 429 -20.78 -12.29 1.43
CA GLY A 429 -20.36 -10.88 1.34
C GLY A 429 -20.45 -10.08 2.62
N SER A 430 -20.79 -10.68 3.77
CA SER A 430 -21.07 -9.96 5.01
C SER A 430 -19.82 -9.53 5.82
N ILE A 431 -18.63 -10.05 5.48
CA ILE A 431 -17.35 -9.64 6.02
C ILE A 431 -16.28 -9.69 4.94
N ALA A 432 -15.39 -8.73 4.95
CA ALA A 432 -14.21 -8.72 4.12
C ALA A 432 -12.97 -8.38 4.95
N ALA A 433 -11.85 -9.00 4.62
CA ALA A 433 -10.54 -8.72 5.21
C ALA A 433 -9.55 -8.32 4.12
N LEU A 434 -8.75 -7.31 4.40
CA LEU A 434 -7.60 -6.99 3.58
C LEU A 434 -6.33 -7.53 4.24
N LEU A 435 -5.58 -8.30 3.47
CA LEU A 435 -4.29 -8.85 3.84
C LEU A 435 -3.22 -8.48 2.80
N GLY A 436 -1.95 -8.67 3.14
CA GLY A 436 -0.85 -8.45 2.20
C GLY A 436 -0.26 -7.04 2.24
N ALA A 437 0.41 -6.67 1.16
CA ALA A 437 1.24 -5.46 1.11
C ALA A 437 1.18 -4.74 -0.26
N SER A 438 2.16 -3.84 -0.49
CA SER A 438 2.31 -3.00 -1.69
C SER A 438 1.98 -3.69 -3.04
N PRO A 439 1.35 -2.97 -3.97
CA PRO A 439 1.16 -1.50 -4.04
C PRO A 439 -0.10 -0.96 -3.33
N GLY A 440 -0.66 -1.67 -2.38
CA GLY A 440 -1.97 -1.49 -1.76
C GLY A 440 -2.46 -0.04 -1.59
N ALA A 441 -1.67 0.85 -0.95
CA ALA A 441 -2.13 2.22 -0.68
C ALA A 441 -2.42 3.02 -1.97
N SER A 442 -1.57 2.91 -3.00
CA SER A 442 -1.77 3.58 -4.29
C SER A 442 -2.98 3.05 -5.06
N THR A 443 -3.32 1.78 -4.86
CA THR A 443 -4.42 1.10 -5.53
C THR A 443 -5.64 0.91 -4.64
N ALA A 444 -5.71 1.65 -3.52
CA ALA A 444 -6.75 1.48 -2.50
C ALA A 444 -8.16 1.60 -3.08
N VAL A 445 -8.39 2.52 -4.01
CA VAL A 445 -9.70 2.74 -4.64
C VAL A 445 -10.11 1.51 -5.44
N SER A 446 -9.26 1.01 -6.33
CA SER A 446 -9.54 -0.20 -7.12
C SER A 446 -9.77 -1.44 -6.24
N VAL A 447 -9.00 -1.58 -5.15
CA VAL A 447 -9.19 -2.66 -4.18
C VAL A 447 -10.53 -2.53 -3.45
N MET A 448 -10.94 -1.31 -3.06
CA MET A 448 -12.23 -1.09 -2.39
C MET A 448 -13.41 -1.24 -3.36
N LEU A 449 -13.28 -0.88 -4.63
CA LEU A 449 -14.26 -1.22 -5.66
C LEU A 449 -14.47 -2.74 -5.77
N LYS A 450 -13.38 -3.53 -5.68
CA LYS A 450 -13.49 -4.99 -5.66
C LYS A 450 -14.26 -5.48 -4.43
N VAL A 451 -14.00 -4.90 -3.23
CA VAL A 451 -14.76 -5.21 -2.01
C VAL A 451 -16.24 -4.86 -2.19
N ILE A 452 -16.55 -3.67 -2.72
CA ILE A 452 -17.93 -3.24 -2.97
C ILE A 452 -18.62 -4.22 -3.93
N LYS A 453 -17.98 -4.58 -5.03
CA LYS A 453 -18.52 -5.53 -6.02
C LYS A 453 -18.80 -6.92 -5.44
N GLN A 454 -17.94 -7.40 -4.54
CA GLN A 454 -18.05 -8.72 -3.93
C GLN A 454 -19.05 -8.76 -2.78
N CYS A 455 -19.09 -7.70 -1.97
CA CYS A 455 -19.88 -7.69 -0.74
C CYS A 455 -21.27 -7.06 -0.89
N PHE A 456 -21.49 -6.25 -1.93
CA PHE A 456 -22.78 -5.56 -2.17
C PHE A 456 -23.30 -5.77 -3.60
N PRO A 457 -23.39 -7.02 -4.07
CA PRO A 457 -23.78 -7.29 -5.47
C PRO A 457 -25.23 -6.87 -5.78
N GLN A 458 -26.09 -6.78 -4.77
CA GLN A 458 -27.50 -6.39 -4.94
C GLN A 458 -27.63 -4.86 -5.15
N GLU A 459 -26.82 -4.09 -4.42
CA GLU A 459 -26.79 -2.62 -4.48
C GLU A 459 -26.01 -2.11 -5.68
N LEU A 460 -25.04 -2.90 -6.18
CA LEU A 460 -24.07 -2.47 -7.19
C LEU A 460 -24.72 -1.84 -8.42
N LYS A 461 -25.82 -2.44 -8.92
CA LYS A 461 -26.53 -1.92 -10.10
C LYS A 461 -27.10 -0.51 -9.88
N SER A 462 -27.61 -0.25 -8.68
CA SER A 462 -28.13 1.08 -8.31
C SER A 462 -27.02 2.08 -8.04
N TRP A 463 -25.83 1.61 -7.63
CA TRP A 463 -24.67 2.43 -7.33
C TRP A 463 -23.79 2.74 -8.55
N GLU A 464 -23.92 1.98 -9.64
CA GLU A 464 -23.07 2.13 -10.83
C GLU A 464 -23.03 3.56 -11.40
N PRO A 465 -24.15 4.31 -11.50
CA PRO A 465 -24.10 5.70 -11.97
C PRO A 465 -23.23 6.59 -11.07
N LYS A 466 -23.33 6.43 -9.74
CA LYS A 466 -22.53 7.19 -8.78
C LYS A 466 -21.06 6.77 -8.79
N ILE A 467 -20.78 5.47 -9.00
CA ILE A 467 -19.41 4.99 -9.18
C ILE A 467 -18.77 5.62 -10.41
N LYS A 468 -19.50 5.71 -11.53
CA LYS A 468 -19.03 6.39 -12.76
C LYS A 468 -18.86 7.90 -12.61
N GLU A 469 -19.64 8.55 -11.75
CA GLU A 469 -19.40 9.95 -11.37
C GLU A 469 -18.09 10.13 -10.60
N MET A 470 -17.80 9.22 -9.65
CA MET A 470 -16.57 9.24 -8.87
C MET A 470 -15.34 8.82 -9.68
N ILE A 471 -15.51 7.87 -10.60
CA ILE A 471 -14.46 7.23 -11.38
C ILE A 471 -14.97 7.06 -12.82
N PRO A 472 -14.83 8.08 -13.67
CA PRO A 472 -15.34 8.08 -15.06
C PRO A 472 -14.90 6.88 -15.90
N SER A 473 -13.73 6.32 -15.63
CA SER A 473 -13.23 5.14 -16.34
C SER A 473 -13.76 3.81 -15.80
N TYR A 474 -14.68 3.80 -14.82
CA TYR A 474 -15.21 2.57 -14.26
C TYR A 474 -15.91 1.71 -15.33
N GLY A 475 -15.40 0.51 -15.54
CA GLY A 475 -15.90 -0.43 -16.56
C GLY A 475 -15.32 -0.24 -17.97
N GLU A 476 -14.44 0.74 -18.15
CA GLU A 476 -13.79 1.05 -19.44
C GLU A 476 -12.36 0.52 -19.48
N ASN A 477 -11.87 0.21 -20.68
CA ASN A 477 -10.47 -0.12 -20.91
C ASN A 477 -9.71 1.12 -21.38
N LEU A 478 -8.96 1.75 -20.49
CA LEU A 478 -8.19 2.96 -20.78
C LEU A 478 -7.09 2.76 -21.85
N VAL A 479 -6.60 1.54 -22.06
CA VAL A 479 -5.63 1.25 -23.11
C VAL A 479 -6.27 1.34 -24.52
N GLU A 480 -7.51 0.89 -24.63
CA GLU A 480 -8.27 0.90 -25.89
C GLU A 480 -8.98 2.24 -26.12
N ASN A 481 -9.47 2.86 -25.04
CA ASN A 481 -10.16 4.16 -25.07
C ASN A 481 -9.19 5.31 -24.78
N THR A 482 -8.33 5.62 -25.74
CA THR A 482 -7.30 6.67 -25.60
C THR A 482 -7.87 8.09 -25.46
N ALA A 483 -9.08 8.33 -25.98
CA ALA A 483 -9.77 9.61 -25.80
C ALA A 483 -10.17 9.80 -24.33
N LEU A 484 -10.76 8.77 -23.70
CA LEU A 484 -11.08 8.78 -22.27
C LEU A 484 -9.82 8.86 -21.41
N LEU A 485 -8.74 8.15 -21.77
CA LEU A 485 -7.46 8.23 -21.08
C LEU A 485 -6.93 9.66 -21.03
N LYS A 486 -6.97 10.35 -22.16
CA LYS A 486 -6.53 11.75 -22.25
C LYS A 486 -7.39 12.67 -21.38
N GLU A 487 -8.72 12.53 -21.43
CA GLU A 487 -9.65 13.29 -20.60
C GLU A 487 -9.39 13.04 -19.10
N VAL A 488 -9.20 11.78 -18.71
CA VAL A 488 -8.87 11.39 -17.33
C VAL A 488 -7.55 12.04 -16.88
N HIS A 489 -6.52 11.99 -17.71
CA HIS A 489 -5.23 12.62 -17.38
C HIS A 489 -5.35 14.15 -17.24
N GLU A 490 -6.05 14.84 -18.15
CA GLU A 490 -6.24 16.29 -18.10
C GLU A 490 -7.03 16.71 -16.84
N THR A 491 -8.14 16.03 -16.57
CA THR A 491 -9.02 16.35 -15.44
C THR A 491 -8.37 16.06 -14.09
N THR A 492 -7.69 14.92 -13.95
CA THR A 492 -7.01 14.55 -12.69
C THR A 492 -5.78 15.43 -12.44
N THR A 493 -4.98 15.72 -13.47
CA THR A 493 -3.83 16.62 -13.37
C THR A 493 -4.26 18.01 -12.92
N LYS A 494 -5.35 18.52 -13.47
CA LYS A 494 -5.90 19.84 -13.10
C LYS A 494 -6.44 19.85 -11.67
N ALA A 495 -7.28 18.86 -11.32
CA ALA A 495 -7.94 18.82 -10.02
C ALA A 495 -6.93 18.64 -8.87
N LEU A 496 -5.91 17.79 -9.08
CA LEU A 496 -4.91 17.46 -8.06
C LEU A 496 -3.68 18.39 -8.08
N GLY A 497 -3.63 19.38 -8.95
CA GLY A 497 -2.49 20.29 -9.05
C GLY A 497 -1.20 19.64 -9.53
N LEU A 498 -1.28 18.61 -10.38
CA LEU A 498 -0.14 17.82 -10.86
C LEU A 498 0.49 18.39 -12.16
N GLN A 499 0.16 19.62 -12.51
CA GLN A 499 0.80 20.29 -13.65
C GLN A 499 2.28 20.55 -13.33
N LYS A 500 3.14 20.45 -14.35
CA LYS A 500 4.55 20.86 -14.20
C LYS A 500 4.59 22.31 -13.74
N ALA A 501 5.36 22.57 -12.66
CA ALA A 501 5.70 23.92 -12.24
C ALA A 501 6.60 24.59 -13.29
#